data_49bd084b0191bc1224147b51b777d1d5
#
_entry.id   49bd084b0191bc1224147b51b777d1d5
#
_cell.length_a   1.000
_cell.length_b   1.000
_cell.length_c   1.000
_cell.angle_alpha   90.00
_cell.angle_beta   90.00
_cell.angle_gamma   90.00
#
_symmetry.space_group_name_H-M   'P 1'
#
loop_
_entity.id
_entity.type
_entity.pdbx_description
1 polymer ?
#
loop_
_entity_poly.entity_id
_entity_poly.type
_entity_poly.pdbx_seq_one_letter_code
_entity_poly.pdbx_strand_id
1 'polypeptide(L)'
;MKIRTGTDIIEISRVKESIESTNEKFCERVYTEKEREYCENKKMQKYQHYAVRFSAKEAIFKAISDELDNKFEINWKDIEILNDEKGRPYVNILNKKIQNIEDIDISLSHCKQYAIANVVVIFK
;
A
#
# COMPACT_ATOMS: atom_id res chain seq x y z
N MET A 1 24.79 1.26 3.19
CA MET A 1 23.40 1.05 3.63
C MET A 1 22.69 2.38 3.81
N LYS A 2 21.50 2.51 3.30
CA LYS A 2 20.69 3.71 3.46
C LYS A 2 19.31 3.31 3.96
N ILE A 3 18.79 4.04 4.93
CA ILE A 3 17.48 3.78 5.52
C ILE A 3 16.56 4.94 5.15
N ARG A 4 15.36 4.60 4.71
CA ARG A 4 14.30 5.58 4.45
C ARG A 4 13.02 5.15 5.15
N THR A 5 12.27 6.13 5.60
CA THR A 5 10.97 5.87 6.20
C THR A 5 9.89 6.59 5.43
N GLY A 6 8.67 6.09 5.55
CA GLY A 6 7.50 6.74 5.01
C GLY A 6 6.33 6.58 5.95
N THR A 7 5.49 7.59 6.01
CA THR A 7 4.29 7.56 6.82
C THR A 7 3.18 8.22 6.02
N ASP A 8 2.00 7.62 6.10
CA ASP A 8 0.81 8.18 5.47
C ASP A 8 -0.40 7.95 6.36
N ILE A 9 -1.32 8.89 6.35
CA ILE A 9 -2.60 8.79 7.05
C ILE A 9 -3.70 9.21 6.08
N ILE A 10 -4.82 8.49 6.09
CA ILE A 10 -5.94 8.80 5.22
C ILE A 10 -7.26 8.56 5.94
N GLU A 11 -8.25 9.37 5.60
CA GLU A 11 -9.62 9.14 6.05
C GLU A 11 -10.22 7.97 5.27
N ILE A 12 -10.75 6.99 6.00
CA ILE A 12 -11.34 5.79 5.38
C ILE A 12 -12.52 6.17 4.48
N SER A 13 -13.31 7.17 4.89
CA SER A 13 -14.45 7.64 4.09
C SER A 13 -14.04 8.15 2.71
N ARG A 14 -12.85 8.72 2.58
CA ARG A 14 -12.36 9.23 1.28
C ARG A 14 -12.05 8.09 0.32
N VAL A 15 -11.47 7.02 0.83
CA VAL A 15 -11.20 5.82 0.01
C VAL A 15 -12.52 5.15 -0.38
N LYS A 16 -13.44 5.02 0.58
CA LYS A 16 -14.77 4.48 0.30
C LYS A 16 -15.46 5.27 -0.81
N GLU A 17 -15.45 6.59 -0.73
CA GLU A 17 -16.06 7.45 -1.75
C GLU A 17 -15.39 7.25 -3.11
N SER A 18 -14.08 7.17 -3.16
CA SER A 18 -13.35 6.93 -4.40
C SER A 18 -13.73 5.59 -5.05
N ILE A 19 -13.89 4.57 -4.22
CA ILE A 19 -14.29 3.24 -4.71
C ILE A 19 -15.73 3.28 -5.24
N GLU A 20 -16.65 3.83 -4.46
CA GLU A 20 -18.08 3.82 -4.81
C GLU A 20 -18.41 4.73 -5.98
N SER A 21 -17.73 5.87 -6.13
CA SER A 21 -18.03 6.83 -7.19
C SER A 21 -17.46 6.47 -8.55
N THR A 22 -16.49 5.56 -8.60
CA THR A 22 -15.82 5.20 -9.87
C THR A 22 -16.15 3.79 -10.35
N ASN A 23 -17.11 3.11 -9.71
CA ASN A 23 -17.38 1.69 -9.93
C ASN A 23 -16.09 0.91 -9.67
N GLU A 24 -15.65 0.08 -10.57
CA GLU A 24 -14.44 -0.73 -10.39
C GLU A 24 -13.14 -0.01 -10.75
N LYS A 25 -13.22 1.20 -11.29
CA LYS A 25 -12.03 1.85 -11.86
C LYS A 25 -10.95 2.18 -10.86
N PHE A 26 -11.33 2.70 -9.68
CA PHE A 26 -10.36 2.99 -8.63
C PHE A 26 -9.63 1.73 -8.18
N CYS A 27 -10.39 0.68 -7.89
CA CYS A 27 -9.81 -0.59 -7.45
C CYS A 27 -8.93 -1.23 -8.52
N GLU A 28 -9.34 -1.18 -9.78
CA GLU A 28 -8.54 -1.71 -10.89
C GLU A 28 -7.20 -1.01 -11.02
N ARG A 29 -7.17 0.29 -10.77
CA ARG A 29 -5.94 1.09 -10.89
C ARG A 29 -5.00 0.92 -9.72
N VAL A 30 -5.54 0.78 -8.51
CA VAL A 30 -4.75 0.86 -7.28
C VAL A 30 -4.37 -0.51 -6.72
N TYR A 31 -5.26 -1.49 -6.79
CA TYR A 31 -5.09 -2.75 -6.07
C TYR A 31 -4.90 -3.93 -7.01
N THR A 32 -4.01 -4.86 -6.61
CA THR A 32 -3.86 -6.12 -7.33
C THR A 32 -5.07 -7.01 -7.06
N GLU A 33 -5.24 -8.07 -7.86
CA GLU A 33 -6.32 -9.02 -7.64
C GLU A 33 -6.29 -9.65 -6.26
N LYS A 34 -5.11 -10.00 -5.78
CA LYS A 34 -4.94 -10.58 -4.44
C LYS A 34 -5.34 -9.62 -3.35
N GLU A 35 -4.98 -8.36 -3.48
CA GLU A 35 -5.39 -7.33 -2.53
C GLU A 35 -6.91 -7.16 -2.53
N ARG A 36 -7.51 -7.13 -3.71
CA ARG A 36 -8.96 -6.98 -3.85
C ARG A 36 -9.69 -8.17 -3.24
N GLU A 37 -9.23 -9.37 -3.51
CA GLU A 37 -9.82 -10.57 -2.94
C GLU A 37 -9.78 -10.56 -1.41
N TYR A 38 -8.63 -10.21 -0.85
CA TYR A 38 -8.48 -10.10 0.59
C TYR A 38 -9.45 -9.09 1.19
N CYS A 39 -9.52 -7.90 0.60
CA CYS A 39 -10.38 -6.83 1.10
C CYS A 39 -11.87 -7.18 0.97
N GLU A 40 -12.29 -7.72 -0.18
CA GLU A 40 -13.69 -8.09 -0.40
C GLU A 40 -14.16 -9.17 0.57
N ASN A 41 -13.28 -10.07 0.96
CA ASN A 41 -13.60 -11.11 1.94
C ASN A 41 -13.87 -10.56 3.33
N LYS A 42 -13.48 -9.33 3.63
CA LYS A 42 -13.75 -8.68 4.91
C LYS A 42 -15.16 -8.08 4.99
N LYS A 43 -15.89 -8.09 3.89
CA LYS A 43 -17.30 -7.68 3.82
C LYS A 43 -17.51 -6.25 4.32
N MET A 44 -18.21 -6.05 5.45
CA MET A 44 -18.49 -4.71 5.96
C MET A 44 -17.22 -3.92 6.31
N GLN A 45 -16.14 -4.59 6.64
CA GLN A 45 -14.87 -3.95 7.00
C GLN A 45 -13.94 -3.74 5.81
N LYS A 46 -14.41 -4.03 4.60
CA LYS A 46 -13.54 -3.98 3.42
C LYS A 46 -12.92 -2.61 3.19
N TYR A 47 -13.63 -1.53 3.48
CA TYR A 47 -13.11 -0.18 3.24
C TYR A 47 -11.95 0.17 4.16
N GLN A 48 -11.94 -0.34 5.39
CA GLN A 48 -10.79 -0.20 6.28
C GLN A 48 -9.56 -0.86 5.70
N HIS A 49 -9.73 -2.05 5.15
CA HIS A 49 -8.63 -2.81 4.55
C HIS A 49 -8.13 -2.19 3.25
N TYR A 50 -9.03 -1.67 2.43
CA TYR A 50 -8.64 -0.90 1.25
C TYR A 50 -7.90 0.37 1.62
N ALA A 51 -8.41 1.11 2.59
CA ALA A 51 -7.81 2.37 3.02
C ALA A 51 -6.40 2.17 3.59
N VAL A 52 -6.22 1.15 4.43
CA VAL A 52 -4.91 0.89 5.02
C VAL A 52 -3.88 0.46 3.96
N ARG A 53 -4.31 -0.26 2.93
CA ARG A 53 -3.44 -0.62 1.80
C ARG A 53 -3.10 0.58 0.93
N PHE A 54 -4.07 1.45 0.70
CA PHE A 54 -3.81 2.71 -0.01
C PHE A 54 -2.77 3.55 0.73
N SER A 55 -2.95 3.70 2.03
CA SER A 55 -2.01 4.43 2.89
C SER A 55 -0.62 3.78 2.88
N ALA A 56 -0.56 2.45 2.90
CA ALA A 56 0.71 1.72 2.82
C ALA A 56 1.44 1.99 1.51
N LYS A 57 0.74 1.99 0.39
CA LYS A 57 1.34 2.28 -0.92
C LYS A 57 1.87 3.71 -0.97
N GLU A 58 1.12 4.68 -0.45
CA GLU A 58 1.56 6.07 -0.36
C GLU A 58 2.81 6.20 0.51
N ALA A 59 2.84 5.53 1.66
CA ALA A 59 3.99 5.56 2.56
C ALA A 59 5.23 4.99 1.87
N ILE A 60 5.08 3.89 1.13
CA ILE A 60 6.18 3.28 0.40
C ILE A 60 6.68 4.21 -0.71
N PHE A 61 5.79 4.82 -1.48
CA PHE A 61 6.19 5.78 -2.51
C PHE A 61 6.99 6.93 -1.91
N LYS A 62 6.60 7.46 -0.76
CA LYS A 62 7.35 8.50 -0.06
C LYS A 62 8.75 8.02 0.34
N ALA A 63 8.86 6.79 0.79
CA ALA A 63 10.13 6.24 1.26
C ALA A 63 11.11 5.98 0.13
N ILE A 64 10.63 5.57 -1.05
CA ILE A 64 11.50 5.13 -2.14
C ILE A 64 11.68 6.15 -3.26
N SER A 65 10.87 7.20 -3.29
CA SER A 65 10.85 8.13 -4.43
C SER A 65 12.19 8.80 -4.73
N ASP A 66 12.97 9.13 -3.71
CA ASP A 66 14.27 9.78 -3.86
C ASP A 66 15.32 8.87 -4.49
N GLU A 67 15.15 7.56 -4.31
CA GLU A 67 16.15 6.57 -4.70
C GLU A 67 15.86 5.96 -6.07
N LEU A 68 14.85 6.47 -6.75
CA LEU A 68 14.48 5.99 -8.08
C LEU A 68 14.95 6.96 -9.15
N ASP A 69 15.55 6.41 -10.18
CA ASP A 69 16.06 7.20 -11.30
C ASP A 69 14.92 7.82 -12.11
N ASN A 70 13.79 7.15 -12.15
CA ASN A 70 12.63 7.62 -12.91
C ASN A 70 11.35 7.36 -12.14
N LYS A 71 10.79 8.41 -11.54
CA LYS A 71 9.60 8.34 -10.71
C LYS A 71 8.33 7.96 -11.47
N PHE A 72 8.32 8.12 -12.78
CA PHE A 72 7.14 7.84 -13.61
C PHE A 72 6.95 6.36 -13.93
N GLU A 73 7.91 5.54 -13.54
CA GLU A 73 7.86 4.10 -13.83
C GLU A 73 7.17 3.27 -12.76
N ILE A 74 6.71 3.89 -11.68
CA ILE A 74 6.05 3.16 -10.60
C ILE A 74 4.54 3.38 -10.66
N ASN A 75 3.81 2.29 -10.76
CA ASN A 75 2.35 2.27 -10.69
C ASN A 75 1.89 1.71 -9.35
N TRP A 76 0.67 2.00 -8.97
CA TRP A 76 0.07 1.50 -7.73
C TRP A 76 0.19 -0.01 -7.59
N LYS A 77 -0.05 -0.75 -8.68
CA LYS A 77 -0.05 -2.22 -8.65
C LYS A 77 1.35 -2.84 -8.71
N ASP A 78 2.38 -2.02 -8.83
CA ASP A 78 3.75 -2.50 -8.72
C ASP A 78 4.13 -2.86 -7.29
N ILE A 79 3.32 -2.43 -6.33
CA ILE A 79 3.51 -2.69 -4.90
C ILE A 79 2.26 -3.40 -4.40
N GLU A 80 2.46 -4.54 -3.77
CA GLU A 80 1.36 -5.36 -3.28
C GLU A 80 1.52 -5.60 -1.78
N ILE A 81 0.45 -5.32 -1.03
CA ILE A 81 0.44 -5.48 0.43
C ILE A 81 -0.44 -6.67 0.76
N LEU A 82 0.17 -7.71 1.27
CA LEU A 82 -0.53 -8.94 1.65
C LEU A 82 -0.31 -9.22 3.12
N ASN A 83 -1.04 -10.19 3.64
CA ASN A 83 -0.89 -10.64 5.02
C ASN A 83 -0.47 -12.11 5.02
N ASP A 84 0.48 -12.45 5.90
CA ASP A 84 0.90 -13.84 6.06
C ASP A 84 -0.12 -14.64 6.87
N GLU A 85 0.17 -15.89 7.13
CA GLU A 85 -0.72 -16.80 7.86
C GLU A 85 -1.05 -16.32 9.27
N LYS A 86 -0.14 -15.53 9.88
CA LYS A 86 -0.32 -14.99 11.22
C LYS A 86 -0.99 -13.62 11.21
N GLY A 87 -1.35 -13.12 10.02
CA GLY A 87 -1.97 -11.82 9.87
C GLY A 87 -1.01 -10.64 9.80
N ARG A 88 0.30 -10.92 9.76
CA ARG A 88 1.29 -9.84 9.63
C ARG A 88 1.36 -9.32 8.20
N PRO A 89 1.27 -8.01 8.00
CA PRO A 89 1.41 -7.46 6.65
C PRO A 89 2.84 -7.55 6.15
N TYR A 90 2.98 -7.75 4.86
CA TYR A 90 4.27 -7.72 4.18
C TYR A 90 4.10 -7.15 2.77
N VAL A 91 5.22 -6.75 2.17
CA VAL A 91 5.25 -6.04 0.90
C VAL A 91 5.90 -6.88 -0.16
N ASN A 92 5.23 -7.02 -1.31
CA ASN A 92 5.81 -7.57 -2.52
C ASN A 92 6.06 -6.42 -3.50
N ILE A 93 7.30 -6.29 -3.95
CA ILE A 93 7.64 -5.35 -5.01
C ILE A 93 7.58 -6.12 -6.32
N LEU A 94 6.59 -5.79 -7.14
CA LEU A 94 6.32 -6.53 -8.39
C LEU A 94 7.03 -5.95 -9.60
N ASN A 95 7.49 -4.70 -9.52
CA ASN A 95 8.22 -4.07 -10.61
C ASN A 95 9.72 -4.35 -10.49
N LYS A 96 10.25 -5.12 -11.43
CA LYS A 96 11.66 -5.55 -11.42
C LYS A 96 12.65 -4.41 -11.61
N LYS A 97 12.19 -3.24 -12.02
CA LYS A 97 13.04 -2.06 -12.15
C LYS A 97 13.41 -1.45 -10.81
N ILE A 98 12.67 -1.79 -9.75
CA ILE A 98 12.98 -1.34 -8.39
C ILE A 98 13.94 -2.38 -7.80
N GLN A 99 15.24 -2.12 -7.86
CA GLN A 99 16.24 -3.15 -7.58
C GLN A 99 17.09 -2.92 -6.34
N ASN A 100 17.17 -1.72 -5.85
CA ASN A 100 18.13 -1.39 -4.80
C ASN A 100 17.61 -1.61 -3.38
N ILE A 101 16.43 -2.18 -3.24
CA ILE A 101 15.84 -2.46 -1.93
C ILE A 101 16.42 -3.75 -1.38
N GLU A 102 17.07 -3.65 -0.21
CA GLU A 102 17.57 -4.81 0.50
C GLU A 102 16.49 -5.43 1.39
N ASP A 103 15.73 -4.57 2.08
CA ASP A 103 14.66 -5.04 2.95
C ASP A 103 13.60 -3.95 3.10
N ILE A 104 12.39 -4.37 3.42
CA ILE A 104 11.26 -3.47 3.61
C ILE A 104 10.33 -4.08 4.65
N ASP A 105 9.89 -3.26 5.59
CA ASP A 105 8.93 -3.69 6.59
C ASP A 105 7.88 -2.60 6.79
N ILE A 106 6.66 -3.01 7.11
CA ILE A 106 5.55 -2.08 7.29
C ILE A 106 4.79 -2.36 8.57
N SER A 107 4.15 -1.32 9.05
CA SER A 107 3.22 -1.40 10.17
C SER A 107 1.96 -0.64 9.78
N LEU A 108 0.82 -1.25 10.00
CA LEU A 108 -0.49 -0.72 9.62
C LEU A 108 -1.37 -0.58 10.84
N SER A 109 -2.19 0.47 10.87
CA SER A 109 -3.17 0.64 11.94
C SER A 109 -4.38 1.39 11.41
N HIS A 110 -5.51 1.19 12.04
CA HIS A 110 -6.72 1.94 11.70
C HIS A 110 -7.63 2.06 12.90
N CYS A 111 -8.47 3.06 12.84
CA CYS A 111 -9.59 3.23 13.77
C CYS A 111 -10.86 3.39 12.91
N LYS A 112 -11.92 3.93 13.47
CA LYS A 112 -13.17 4.09 12.71
C LYS A 112 -13.04 5.05 11.54
N GLN A 113 -12.23 6.10 11.67
CA GLN A 113 -12.15 7.19 10.69
C GLN A 113 -10.87 7.21 9.88
N TYR A 114 -9.77 6.71 10.43
CA TYR A 114 -8.46 6.87 9.83
C TYR A 114 -7.72 5.55 9.66
N ALA A 115 -6.94 5.48 8.60
CA ALA A 115 -5.97 4.41 8.39
C ALA A 115 -4.59 5.05 8.29
N ILE A 116 -3.60 4.40 8.88
CA ILE A 116 -2.22 4.88 8.90
C ILE A 116 -1.27 3.75 8.54
N ALA A 117 -0.20 4.09 7.85
CA ALA A 117 0.86 3.15 7.52
C ALA A 117 2.21 3.78 7.78
N ASN A 118 3.12 2.96 8.29
CA ASN A 118 4.54 3.29 8.42
C ASN A 118 5.34 2.27 7.67
N VAL A 119 6.40 2.72 7.01
CA VAL A 119 7.31 1.83 6.30
C VAL A 119 8.74 2.19 6.64
N VAL A 120 9.58 1.16 6.71
CA VAL A 120 11.04 1.31 6.79
C VAL A 120 11.61 0.55 5.60
N VAL A 121 12.46 1.22 4.83
CA VAL A 121 13.10 0.63 3.66
C VAL A 121 14.60 0.72 3.84
N ILE A 122 15.28 -0.39 3.62
CA ILE A 122 16.73 -0.45 3.64
C ILE A 122 17.20 -0.63 2.20
N PHE A 123 18.04 0.28 1.75
CA PHE A 123 18.64 0.21 0.41
C PHE A 123 20.06 -0.35 0.50
N LYS A 124 20.45 -1.04 -0.54
CA LYS A 124 21.80 -1.61 -0.65
C LYS A 124 22.88 -0.53 -0.75
#